data_775f327751708337bb5c170e988bc3aa
#
_entry.id   775f327751708337bb5c170e988bc3aa
#
_cell.length_a   1.000
_cell.length_b   1.000
_cell.length_c   1.000
_cell.angle_alpha   90.00
_cell.angle_beta   90.00
_cell.angle_gamma   90.00
#
_symmetry.space_group_name_H-M   'P 1'
#
loop_
_entity.id
_entity.type
_entity.pdbx_description
1 polymer ?
#
loop_
_entity_poly.entity_id
_entity_poly.type
_entity_poly.pdbx_seq_one_letter_code
_entity_poly.pdbx_strand_id
1 'polypeptide(L)'
;MPREVGSMSKVLNFAHRGFRSKHPENTMLAFSKAVDLGVDGIEFDVHLSSDGVPVIIHDEALDRTCDASGLVKDFSFADLKKINAAANFKNSGPASGIKHLDEKIPSLEEYFDFIKNKDIISNIELKTGVFEYPGIEEKVYALLKKYNLQDKCIISSFNHESVLRMKKIDSSFVCGFLVDSWDLHPAAYLKKYGVECYHPPAYRLTKEFVDELHNEGLRVNAWFGSIQTDYSQVLSTGLDSIITDYPDKIAALL
;
A
#
# COMPACT_ATOMS: atom_id res chain seq x y z
N MET A 1 10.33 7.80 16.99
CA MET A 1 10.96 7.56 18.30
C MET A 1 11.53 6.15 18.31
N PRO A 2 12.74 5.89 18.85
CA PRO A 2 13.24 4.52 19.02
C PRO A 2 12.26 3.76 19.94
N ARG A 3 11.93 2.52 19.59
CA ARG A 3 11.12 1.65 20.44
C ARG A 3 11.85 1.34 21.74
N GLU A 4 11.17 1.44 22.87
CA GLU A 4 11.66 0.84 24.12
C GLU A 4 11.69 -0.68 23.97
N VAL A 5 12.84 -1.29 24.25
CA VAL A 5 13.02 -2.74 24.26
C VAL A 5 12.15 -3.31 25.39
N GLY A 6 11.03 -3.96 25.04
CA GLY A 6 10.19 -4.67 26.01
C GLY A 6 8.67 -4.58 25.82
N SER A 7 8.14 -3.71 24.98
CA SER A 7 6.70 -3.68 24.64
C SER A 7 6.49 -4.44 23.34
N MET A 8 5.79 -5.58 23.37
CA MET A 8 5.21 -6.17 22.15
C MET A 8 4.19 -5.17 21.61
N SER A 9 4.61 -4.32 20.66
CA SER A 9 3.69 -3.41 20.01
C SER A 9 2.68 -4.23 19.18
N LYS A 10 1.41 -3.84 19.25
CA LYS A 10 0.35 -4.44 18.43
C LYS A 10 0.81 -4.47 16.96
N VAL A 11 0.65 -5.61 16.30
CA VAL A 11 0.85 -5.72 14.84
C VAL A 11 -0.22 -4.86 14.14
N LEU A 12 0.18 -4.01 13.22
CA LEU A 12 -0.75 -3.14 12.50
C LEU A 12 -1.41 -3.91 11.34
N ASN A 13 -2.72 -3.75 11.22
CA ASN A 13 -3.54 -4.35 10.17
C ASN A 13 -3.73 -3.37 9.01
N PHE A 14 -3.10 -3.65 7.87
CA PHE A 14 -3.19 -2.82 6.66
C PHE A 14 -4.05 -3.50 5.61
N ALA A 15 -5.11 -2.81 5.17
CA ALA A 15 -5.98 -3.26 4.10
C ALA A 15 -5.30 -3.06 2.74
N HIS A 16 -4.93 -4.15 2.06
CA HIS A 16 -4.28 -4.19 0.75
C HIS A 16 -5.24 -3.70 -0.33
N ARG A 17 -4.93 -2.57 -0.97
CA ARG A 17 -5.78 -1.87 -1.95
C ARG A 17 -7.17 -1.54 -1.39
N GLY A 18 -7.26 -1.25 -0.08
CA GLY A 18 -8.51 -1.20 0.65
C GLY A 18 -9.06 -2.58 1.01
N PHE A 19 -10.34 -2.69 1.37
CA PHE A 19 -10.97 -3.98 1.73
C PHE A 19 -11.31 -4.80 0.47
N ARG A 20 -10.25 -5.18 -0.29
CA ARG A 20 -10.42 -5.73 -1.65
C ARG A 20 -11.04 -7.13 -1.71
N SER A 21 -10.99 -7.92 -0.65
CA SER A 21 -11.67 -9.22 -0.64
C SER A 21 -13.19 -9.11 -0.71
N LYS A 22 -13.76 -7.95 -0.41
CA LYS A 22 -15.21 -7.70 -0.40
C LYS A 22 -15.66 -6.51 -1.24
N HIS A 23 -14.73 -5.67 -1.70
CA HIS A 23 -15.00 -4.45 -2.47
C HIS A 23 -13.99 -4.29 -3.60
N PRO A 24 -14.33 -3.56 -4.69
CA PRO A 24 -13.40 -3.34 -5.79
C PRO A 24 -12.11 -2.68 -5.32
N GLU A 25 -10.96 -3.30 -5.63
CA GLU A 25 -9.65 -2.82 -5.21
C GLU A 25 -9.37 -1.39 -5.69
N ASN A 26 -8.60 -0.64 -4.90
CA ASN A 26 -8.16 0.71 -5.24
C ASN A 26 -9.29 1.69 -5.58
N THR A 27 -10.45 1.53 -4.96
CA THR A 27 -11.60 2.43 -5.09
C THR A 27 -11.92 3.14 -3.78
N MET A 28 -12.62 4.28 -3.86
CA MET A 28 -13.04 5.00 -2.66
C MET A 28 -13.99 4.17 -1.80
N LEU A 29 -14.79 3.28 -2.41
CA LEU A 29 -15.62 2.32 -1.68
C LEU A 29 -14.77 1.35 -0.85
N ALA A 30 -13.74 0.72 -1.44
CA ALA A 30 -12.87 -0.20 -0.71
C ALA A 30 -12.13 0.50 0.44
N PHE A 31 -11.70 1.75 0.24
CA PHE A 31 -11.03 2.55 1.28
C PHE A 31 -11.99 2.91 2.41
N SER A 32 -13.21 3.37 2.09
CA SER A 32 -14.20 3.68 3.13
C SER A 32 -14.58 2.46 3.95
N LYS A 33 -14.69 1.29 3.31
CA LYS A 33 -15.00 0.03 4.01
C LYS A 33 -13.84 -0.50 4.85
N ALA A 34 -12.60 -0.23 4.46
CA ALA A 34 -11.45 -0.50 5.32
C ALA A 34 -11.46 0.40 6.57
N VAL A 35 -11.76 1.69 6.42
CA VAL A 35 -11.94 2.62 7.56
C VAL A 35 -13.10 2.19 8.46
N ASP A 36 -14.25 1.84 7.88
CA ASP A 36 -15.43 1.36 8.63
C ASP A 36 -15.11 0.10 9.45
N LEU A 37 -14.19 -0.76 8.95
CA LEU A 37 -13.72 -1.96 9.65
C LEU A 37 -12.78 -1.63 10.84
N GLY A 38 -12.18 -0.44 10.88
CA GLY A 38 -11.25 -0.03 11.91
C GLY A 38 -9.82 -0.55 11.69
N VAL A 39 -9.37 -0.62 10.44
CA VAL A 39 -7.97 -0.97 10.14
C VAL A 39 -7.01 0.12 10.62
N ASP A 40 -5.77 -0.26 10.92
CA ASP A 40 -4.72 0.68 11.31
C ASP A 40 -4.15 1.45 10.10
N GLY A 41 -4.19 0.84 8.90
CA GLY A 41 -3.69 1.45 7.69
C GLY A 41 -4.32 0.92 6.41
N ILE A 42 -4.06 1.63 5.33
CA ILE A 42 -4.47 1.25 3.97
C ILE A 42 -3.24 1.29 3.08
N GLU A 43 -3.04 0.20 2.34
CA GLU A 43 -2.04 0.15 1.28
C GLU A 43 -2.73 0.31 -0.07
N PHE A 44 -2.07 0.98 -1.02
CA PHE A 44 -2.57 1.20 -2.37
C PHE A 44 -1.47 1.63 -3.35
N ASP A 45 -1.79 1.57 -4.64
CA ASP A 45 -0.86 1.68 -5.75
C ASP A 45 -1.04 3.00 -6.50
N VAL A 46 0.04 3.71 -6.82
CA VAL A 46 -0.01 5.01 -7.48
C VAL A 46 0.76 5.01 -8.81
N HIS A 47 0.07 5.45 -9.87
CA HIS A 47 0.60 5.77 -11.19
C HIS A 47 0.43 7.27 -11.50
N LEU A 48 0.94 7.73 -12.66
CA LEU A 48 0.57 9.02 -13.23
C LEU A 48 -0.30 8.86 -14.47
N SER A 49 -1.34 9.68 -14.59
CA SER A 49 -2.06 9.92 -15.84
C SER A 49 -1.20 10.65 -16.86
N SER A 50 -1.66 10.74 -18.13
CA SER A 50 -0.93 11.43 -19.20
C SER A 50 -0.73 12.94 -18.93
N ASP A 51 -1.65 13.56 -18.17
CA ASP A 51 -1.55 14.95 -17.73
C ASP A 51 -0.87 15.10 -16.35
N GLY A 52 -0.27 13.99 -15.86
CA GLY A 52 0.59 13.97 -14.67
C GLY A 52 -0.13 14.09 -13.34
N VAL A 53 -1.39 13.66 -13.26
CA VAL A 53 -2.12 13.54 -12.00
C VAL A 53 -1.80 12.19 -11.36
N PRO A 54 -1.40 12.11 -10.07
CA PRO A 54 -1.27 10.85 -9.35
C PRO A 54 -2.63 10.17 -9.19
N VAL A 55 -2.79 8.97 -9.74
CA VAL A 55 -4.03 8.17 -9.74
C VAL A 55 -3.81 6.83 -9.05
N ILE A 56 -4.86 6.27 -8.45
CA ILE A 56 -4.78 5.05 -7.66
C ILE A 56 -5.38 3.88 -8.46
N ILE A 57 -4.49 2.99 -8.89
CA ILE A 57 -4.82 1.75 -9.60
C ILE A 57 -3.58 0.84 -9.55
N HIS A 58 -3.76 -0.50 -9.57
CA HIS A 58 -2.63 -1.42 -9.44
C HIS A 58 -1.86 -1.65 -10.74
N ASP A 59 -2.58 -2.07 -11.79
CA ASP A 59 -1.96 -2.48 -13.04
C ASP A 59 -1.62 -1.25 -13.91
N GLU A 60 -0.61 -1.38 -14.73
CA GLU A 60 -0.27 -0.39 -15.76
C GLU A 60 -1.39 -0.26 -16.81
N ALA A 61 -2.20 -1.33 -16.99
CA ALA A 61 -3.30 -1.39 -17.94
C ALA A 61 -4.67 -1.46 -17.23
N LEU A 62 -5.69 -0.90 -17.86
CA LEU A 62 -7.07 -0.83 -17.36
C LEU A 62 -7.81 -2.18 -17.40
N ASP A 63 -7.35 -3.10 -18.24
CA ASP A 63 -8.07 -4.26 -18.75
C ASP A 63 -8.58 -5.22 -17.66
N ARG A 64 -7.87 -5.40 -16.54
CA ARG A 64 -8.22 -6.39 -15.52
C ARG A 64 -9.40 -5.95 -14.66
N THR A 65 -9.48 -4.70 -14.25
CA THR A 65 -10.47 -4.21 -13.29
C THR A 65 -11.54 -3.34 -13.91
N CYS A 66 -11.25 -2.69 -15.03
CA CYS A 66 -12.09 -1.64 -15.62
C CYS A 66 -12.92 -2.13 -16.82
N ASP A 67 -13.88 -1.29 -17.26
CA ASP A 67 -14.62 -1.43 -18.50
C ASP A 67 -13.94 -0.76 -19.71
N ALA A 68 -12.64 -0.56 -19.63
CA ALA A 68 -11.81 0.04 -20.66
C ALA A 68 -10.50 -0.74 -20.82
N SER A 69 -9.80 -0.53 -21.93
CA SER A 69 -8.52 -1.15 -22.26
C SER A 69 -7.48 -0.07 -22.58
N GLY A 70 -6.22 -0.37 -22.31
CA GLY A 70 -5.09 0.51 -22.61
C GLY A 70 -4.31 0.90 -21.38
N LEU A 71 -3.21 1.65 -21.56
CA LEU A 71 -2.30 2.00 -20.47
C LEU A 71 -2.77 3.25 -19.73
N VAL A 72 -2.77 3.21 -18.40
CA VAL A 72 -3.15 4.32 -17.53
C VAL A 72 -2.44 5.62 -17.89
N LYS A 73 -1.15 5.55 -18.19
CA LYS A 73 -0.31 6.70 -18.57
C LYS A 73 -0.72 7.40 -19.87
N ASP A 74 -1.54 6.76 -20.70
CA ASP A 74 -1.97 7.31 -21.99
C ASP A 74 -3.31 8.06 -21.91
N PHE A 75 -4.00 8.00 -20.76
CA PHE A 75 -5.26 8.70 -20.51
C PHE A 75 -5.07 9.93 -19.64
N SER A 76 -5.80 11.01 -19.94
CA SER A 76 -5.92 12.14 -19.01
C SER A 76 -6.70 11.72 -17.76
N PHE A 77 -6.49 12.39 -16.63
CA PHE A 77 -7.28 12.10 -15.42
C PHE A 77 -8.79 12.28 -15.67
N ALA A 78 -9.17 13.30 -16.46
CA ALA A 78 -10.57 13.54 -16.82
C ALA A 78 -11.19 12.37 -17.61
N ASP A 79 -10.41 11.63 -18.41
CA ASP A 79 -10.87 10.45 -19.11
C ASP A 79 -10.89 9.22 -18.19
N LEU A 80 -9.89 9.04 -17.33
CA LEU A 80 -9.88 7.98 -16.31
C LEU A 80 -11.10 8.07 -15.38
N LYS A 81 -11.57 9.27 -15.04
CA LYS A 81 -12.78 9.47 -14.21
C LYS A 81 -14.08 9.03 -14.87
N LYS A 82 -14.11 8.80 -16.18
CA LYS A 82 -15.29 8.27 -16.89
C LYS A 82 -15.36 6.75 -16.81
N ILE A 83 -14.23 6.08 -16.60
CA ILE A 83 -14.06 4.62 -16.59
C ILE A 83 -14.61 4.04 -15.29
N ASN A 84 -15.30 2.90 -15.39
CA ASN A 84 -15.74 2.14 -14.23
C ASN A 84 -14.63 1.18 -13.75
N ALA A 85 -14.01 1.49 -12.63
CA ALA A 85 -12.95 0.67 -12.01
C ALA A 85 -13.48 -0.61 -11.31
N ALA A 86 -14.79 -0.77 -11.21
CA ALA A 86 -15.45 -1.94 -10.60
C ALA A 86 -16.08 -2.90 -11.62
N ALA A 87 -15.91 -2.65 -12.92
CA ALA A 87 -16.64 -3.36 -13.97
C ALA A 87 -16.40 -4.88 -13.94
N ASN A 88 -15.17 -5.30 -13.64
CA ASN A 88 -14.78 -6.71 -13.62
C ASN A 88 -14.73 -7.29 -12.19
N PHE A 89 -15.24 -6.57 -11.19
CA PHE A 89 -15.29 -7.04 -9.81
C PHE A 89 -16.28 -8.19 -9.65
N LYS A 90 -15.74 -9.39 -9.35
CA LYS A 90 -16.55 -10.59 -9.07
C LYS A 90 -16.75 -10.72 -7.57
N ASN A 91 -17.95 -10.39 -7.11
CA ASN A 91 -18.24 -10.39 -5.69
C ASN A 91 -18.83 -11.73 -5.21
N SER A 92 -18.18 -12.32 -4.19
CA SER A 92 -18.68 -13.46 -3.42
C SER A 92 -19.18 -13.08 -2.02
N GLY A 93 -19.21 -11.77 -1.68
CA GLY A 93 -19.53 -11.25 -0.34
C GLY A 93 -20.90 -10.55 -0.24
N PRO A 94 -21.14 -9.78 0.85
CA PRO A 94 -22.40 -9.06 1.11
C PRO A 94 -22.84 -8.08 0.03
N ALA A 95 -21.92 -7.61 -0.81
CA ALA A 95 -22.23 -6.81 -1.99
C ALA A 95 -22.68 -7.66 -3.19
N SER A 96 -22.81 -8.98 -3.07
CA SER A 96 -23.23 -9.89 -4.15
C SER A 96 -24.65 -9.61 -4.71
N GLY A 97 -25.40 -8.71 -4.08
CA GLY A 97 -26.70 -8.22 -4.57
C GLY A 97 -26.65 -6.88 -5.30
N ILE A 98 -25.50 -6.19 -5.31
CA ILE A 98 -25.37 -4.89 -6.00
C ILE A 98 -25.03 -5.17 -7.46
N LYS A 99 -26.08 -5.20 -8.29
CA LYS A 99 -25.93 -5.20 -9.73
C LYS A 99 -25.47 -3.80 -10.14
N HIS A 100 -24.28 -3.70 -10.78
CA HIS A 100 -23.70 -2.47 -11.31
C HIS A 100 -23.10 -1.52 -10.24
N LEU A 101 -21.97 -1.92 -9.66
CA LEU A 101 -21.08 -0.97 -9.00
C LEU A 101 -20.45 -0.07 -10.08
N ASP A 102 -20.55 1.24 -9.90
CA ASP A 102 -19.90 2.23 -10.75
C ASP A 102 -18.92 3.05 -9.91
N GLU A 103 -17.75 2.45 -9.66
CA GLU A 103 -16.65 3.08 -8.95
C GLU A 103 -15.67 3.69 -9.95
N LYS A 104 -15.13 4.86 -9.61
CA LYS A 104 -14.18 5.55 -10.49
C LYS A 104 -12.75 5.38 -9.98
N ILE A 105 -11.79 5.45 -10.91
CA ILE A 105 -10.37 5.51 -10.56
C ILE A 105 -10.15 6.79 -9.75
N PRO A 106 -9.73 6.71 -8.46
CA PRO A 106 -9.53 7.90 -7.66
C PRO A 106 -8.17 8.53 -7.95
N SER A 107 -8.07 9.85 -7.78
CA SER A 107 -6.78 10.51 -7.63
C SER A 107 -6.27 10.34 -6.20
N LEU A 108 -4.94 10.46 -6.04
CA LEU A 108 -4.32 10.50 -4.72
C LEU A 108 -4.84 11.68 -3.88
N GLU A 109 -5.18 12.79 -4.53
CA GLU A 109 -5.74 13.96 -3.88
C GLU A 109 -7.14 13.69 -3.30
N GLU A 110 -8.02 13.01 -4.05
CA GLU A 110 -9.34 12.60 -3.55
C GLU A 110 -9.21 11.67 -2.33
N TYR A 111 -8.25 10.75 -2.36
CA TYR A 111 -7.98 9.88 -1.22
C TYR A 111 -7.48 10.67 0.00
N PHE A 112 -6.53 11.60 -0.18
CA PHE A 112 -6.03 12.42 0.92
C PHE A 112 -7.10 13.33 1.51
N ASP A 113 -7.99 13.89 0.69
CA ASP A 113 -9.13 14.66 1.18
C ASP A 113 -10.05 13.81 2.07
N PHE A 114 -10.25 12.54 1.70
CA PHE A 114 -11.05 11.60 2.47
C PHE A 114 -10.42 11.21 3.82
N ILE A 115 -9.08 11.02 3.88
CA ILE A 115 -8.43 10.52 5.09
C ILE A 115 -7.83 11.60 6.00
N LYS A 116 -7.72 12.85 5.57
CA LYS A 116 -6.98 13.93 6.27
C LYS A 116 -7.31 14.12 7.76
N ASN A 117 -8.53 13.77 8.17
CA ASN A 117 -8.99 13.88 9.55
C ASN A 117 -9.18 12.50 10.23
N LYS A 118 -8.64 11.43 9.65
CA LYS A 118 -8.74 10.07 10.17
C LYS A 118 -7.40 9.61 10.74
N ASP A 119 -7.46 8.66 11.66
CA ASP A 119 -6.26 8.04 12.19
C ASP A 119 -5.93 6.78 11.39
N ILE A 120 -5.47 6.99 10.15
CA ILE A 120 -5.13 5.95 9.18
C ILE A 120 -3.71 6.19 8.69
N ILE A 121 -2.89 5.17 8.69
CA ILE A 121 -1.57 5.16 8.05
C ILE A 121 -1.75 4.76 6.58
N SER A 122 -1.19 5.53 5.66
CA SER A 122 -1.19 5.19 4.24
C SER A 122 0.14 4.56 3.85
N ASN A 123 0.12 3.34 3.33
CA ASN A 123 1.28 2.77 2.63
C ASN A 123 1.09 2.94 1.13
N ILE A 124 1.87 3.82 0.54
CA ILE A 124 1.75 4.23 -0.86
C ILE A 124 2.81 3.51 -1.68
N GLU A 125 2.40 2.55 -2.49
CA GLU A 125 3.30 1.92 -3.47
C GLU A 125 3.42 2.79 -4.71
N LEU A 126 4.64 3.22 -5.05
CA LEU A 126 4.93 3.88 -6.32
C LEU A 126 5.19 2.83 -7.41
N LYS A 127 4.30 2.77 -8.41
CA LYS A 127 4.33 1.78 -9.51
C LYS A 127 5.28 2.23 -10.63
N THR A 128 6.56 2.35 -10.30
CA THR A 128 7.61 2.82 -11.21
C THR A 128 8.49 1.70 -11.76
N GLY A 129 8.08 0.44 -11.59
CA GLY A 129 8.85 -0.73 -12.03
C GLY A 129 8.79 -0.99 -13.53
N VAL A 130 7.67 -0.65 -14.18
CA VAL A 130 7.47 -0.83 -15.63
C VAL A 130 7.64 0.49 -16.39
N PHE A 131 7.03 1.57 -15.88
CA PHE A 131 7.17 2.93 -16.38
C PHE A 131 7.77 3.81 -15.27
N GLU A 132 8.75 4.64 -15.61
CA GLU A 132 9.44 5.45 -14.59
C GLU A 132 8.59 6.58 -14.00
N TYR A 133 7.62 7.11 -14.74
CA TYR A 133 6.79 8.25 -14.35
C TYR A 133 7.59 9.44 -13.80
N PRO A 134 8.39 10.14 -14.64
CA PRO A 134 9.22 11.23 -14.16
C PRO A 134 8.45 12.27 -13.33
N GLY A 135 8.94 12.55 -12.13
CA GLY A 135 8.33 13.52 -11.22
C GLY A 135 7.19 12.97 -10.34
N ILE A 136 6.95 11.65 -10.33
CA ILE A 136 5.91 11.06 -9.48
C ILE A 136 6.22 11.28 -7.99
N GLU A 137 7.48 11.15 -7.59
CA GLU A 137 7.91 11.33 -6.20
C GLU A 137 7.65 12.75 -5.71
N GLU A 138 7.99 13.76 -6.52
CA GLU A 138 7.77 15.17 -6.19
C GLU A 138 6.27 15.51 -6.12
N LYS A 139 5.46 14.94 -7.01
CA LYS A 139 4.01 15.17 -7.03
C LYS A 139 3.33 14.54 -5.81
N VAL A 140 3.70 13.30 -5.47
CA VAL A 140 3.20 12.61 -4.27
C VAL A 140 3.61 13.38 -3.02
N TYR A 141 4.89 13.78 -2.92
CA TYR A 141 5.38 14.55 -1.79
C TYR A 141 4.68 15.92 -1.65
N ALA A 142 4.44 16.62 -2.76
CA ALA A 142 3.72 17.89 -2.75
C ALA A 142 2.29 17.74 -2.20
N LEU A 143 1.58 16.67 -2.56
CA LEU A 143 0.25 16.37 -2.02
C LEU A 143 0.31 16.02 -0.53
N LEU A 144 1.27 15.19 -0.10
CA LEU A 144 1.48 14.88 1.32
C LEU A 144 1.70 16.15 2.15
N LYS A 145 2.51 17.07 1.66
CA LYS A 145 2.73 18.39 2.29
C LYS A 145 1.46 19.22 2.33
N LYS A 146 0.70 19.28 1.24
CA LYS A 146 -0.56 20.02 1.14
C LYS A 146 -1.58 19.59 2.20
N TYR A 147 -1.66 18.30 2.47
CA TYR A 147 -2.61 17.69 3.41
C TYR A 147 -2.05 17.46 4.81
N ASN A 148 -0.77 17.78 5.07
CA ASN A 148 -0.06 17.51 6.33
C ASN A 148 -0.11 16.04 6.76
N LEU A 149 0.14 15.13 5.80
CA LEU A 149 0.04 13.68 6.01
C LEU A 149 1.41 12.97 6.05
N GLN A 150 2.54 13.71 6.07
CA GLN A 150 3.88 13.12 5.99
C GLN A 150 4.15 12.09 7.10
N ASP A 151 3.69 12.39 8.33
CA ASP A 151 3.92 11.54 9.50
C ASP A 151 3.00 10.32 9.57
N LYS A 152 2.00 10.25 8.67
CA LYS A 152 1.03 9.16 8.56
C LYS A 152 1.17 8.37 7.26
N CYS A 153 2.31 8.47 6.60
CA CYS A 153 2.54 7.77 5.33
C CYS A 153 3.85 7.00 5.34
N ILE A 154 3.86 5.89 4.63
CA ILE A 154 5.03 5.11 4.24
C ILE A 154 5.05 5.09 2.71
N ILE A 155 6.16 5.44 2.09
CA ILE A 155 6.36 5.26 0.65
C ILE A 155 7.09 3.96 0.41
N SER A 156 6.55 3.12 -0.44
CA SER A 156 7.17 1.86 -0.82
C SER A 156 7.20 1.68 -2.35
N SER A 157 8.10 0.85 -2.82
CA SER A 157 8.18 0.45 -4.23
C SER A 157 9.05 -0.79 -4.40
N PHE A 158 8.73 -1.62 -5.41
CA PHE A 158 9.63 -2.64 -5.95
C PHE A 158 10.78 -2.02 -6.74
N ASN A 159 10.60 -0.80 -7.26
CA ASN A 159 11.68 0.00 -7.82
C ASN A 159 12.39 0.78 -6.70
N HIS A 160 13.44 0.19 -6.14
CA HIS A 160 14.19 0.79 -5.03
C HIS A 160 14.78 2.17 -5.38
N GLU A 161 15.11 2.44 -6.64
CA GLU A 161 15.57 3.77 -7.07
C GLU A 161 14.49 4.85 -6.87
N SER A 162 13.19 4.50 -7.03
CA SER A 162 12.08 5.41 -6.74
C SER A 162 12.03 5.75 -5.24
N VAL A 163 12.22 4.76 -4.38
CA VAL A 163 12.35 4.97 -2.93
C VAL A 163 13.52 5.91 -2.60
N LEU A 164 14.66 5.72 -3.25
CA LEU A 164 15.83 6.57 -3.04
C LEU A 164 15.61 8.00 -3.58
N ARG A 165 14.84 8.18 -4.65
CA ARG A 165 14.45 9.53 -5.11
C ARG A 165 13.56 10.22 -4.06
N MET A 166 12.62 9.50 -3.45
CA MET A 166 11.82 10.06 -2.34
C MET A 166 12.71 10.46 -1.14
N LYS A 167 13.68 9.62 -0.74
CA LYS A 167 14.65 9.94 0.32
C LYS A 167 15.54 11.15 0.00
N LYS A 168 15.79 11.44 -1.28
CA LYS A 168 16.49 12.67 -1.70
C LYS A 168 15.63 13.92 -1.55
N ILE A 169 14.31 13.80 -1.75
CA ILE A 169 13.36 14.91 -1.55
C ILE A 169 13.24 15.23 -0.05
N ASP A 170 13.08 14.20 0.77
CA ASP A 170 13.00 14.33 2.22
C ASP A 170 13.61 13.09 2.91
N SER A 171 14.80 13.25 3.47
CA SER A 171 15.54 12.15 4.12
C SER A 171 14.86 11.64 5.39
N SER A 172 13.97 12.42 6.01
CA SER A 172 13.22 12.04 7.20
C SER A 172 11.98 11.19 6.91
N PHE A 173 11.56 11.14 5.63
CA PHE A 173 10.35 10.43 5.25
C PHE A 173 10.51 8.91 5.43
N VAL A 174 9.52 8.27 6.05
CA VAL A 174 9.55 6.81 6.24
C VAL A 174 9.31 6.10 4.91
N CYS A 175 10.28 5.28 4.52
CA CYS A 175 10.25 4.54 3.27
C CYS A 175 10.44 3.04 3.48
N GLY A 176 10.00 2.24 2.51
CA GLY A 176 10.13 0.79 2.52
C GLY A 176 10.56 0.22 1.16
N PHE A 177 11.44 -0.78 1.21
CA PHE A 177 11.77 -1.60 0.05
C PHE A 177 10.81 -2.78 -0.05
N LEU A 178 9.98 -2.80 -1.12
CA LEU A 178 9.20 -3.97 -1.50
C LEU A 178 10.10 -4.99 -2.21
N VAL A 179 9.92 -6.26 -1.88
CA VAL A 179 10.59 -7.37 -2.54
C VAL A 179 9.59 -8.50 -2.81
N ASP A 180 9.82 -9.25 -3.87
CA ASP A 180 9.03 -10.44 -4.25
C ASP A 180 9.76 -11.75 -3.96
N SER A 181 11.01 -11.65 -3.53
CA SER A 181 11.90 -12.74 -3.19
C SER A 181 12.55 -12.53 -1.82
N TRP A 182 13.34 -13.49 -1.37
CA TRP A 182 14.01 -13.43 -0.07
C TRP A 182 15.45 -12.99 -0.22
N ASP A 183 15.81 -11.94 0.50
CA ASP A 183 17.19 -11.51 0.69
C ASP A 183 17.77 -12.17 1.94
N LEU A 184 19.03 -12.62 1.87
CA LEU A 184 19.68 -13.30 2.99
C LEU A 184 19.99 -12.33 4.16
N HIS A 185 20.34 -11.09 3.86
CA HIS A 185 20.76 -10.07 4.84
C HIS A 185 20.23 -8.69 4.47
N PRO A 186 18.91 -8.46 4.49
CA PRO A 186 18.32 -7.20 4.04
C PRO A 186 18.71 -6.00 4.94
N ALA A 187 19.01 -6.23 6.21
CA ALA A 187 19.33 -5.17 7.16
C ALA A 187 20.52 -4.30 6.69
N ALA A 188 21.60 -4.93 6.20
CA ALA A 188 22.76 -4.21 5.71
C ALA A 188 22.41 -3.33 4.48
N TYR A 189 21.55 -3.82 3.61
CA TYR A 189 21.08 -3.11 2.42
C TYR A 189 20.21 -1.91 2.80
N LEU A 190 19.20 -2.09 3.67
CA LEU A 190 18.34 -1.01 4.13
C LEU A 190 19.15 0.09 4.82
N LYS A 191 20.04 -0.28 5.74
CA LYS A 191 20.91 0.66 6.48
C LYS A 191 21.84 1.45 5.57
N LYS A 192 22.44 0.79 4.56
CA LYS A 192 23.29 1.45 3.57
C LYS A 192 22.57 2.60 2.89
N TYR A 193 21.27 2.48 2.63
CA TYR A 193 20.47 3.47 1.92
C TYR A 193 19.58 4.31 2.83
N GLY A 194 19.59 4.09 4.14
CA GLY A 194 18.80 4.85 5.12
C GLY A 194 17.29 4.63 4.96
N VAL A 195 16.87 3.40 4.60
CA VAL A 195 15.47 3.01 4.46
C VAL A 195 15.02 2.25 5.70
N GLU A 196 13.85 2.57 6.23
CA GLU A 196 13.40 2.14 7.55
C GLU A 196 12.62 0.83 7.53
N CYS A 197 11.96 0.52 6.39
CA CYS A 197 11.03 -0.59 6.34
C CYS A 197 11.42 -1.62 5.27
N TYR A 198 11.30 -2.90 5.62
CA TYR A 198 11.41 -4.01 4.71
C TYR A 198 10.03 -4.62 4.49
N HIS A 199 9.62 -4.77 3.23
CA HIS A 199 8.29 -5.26 2.85
C HIS A 199 8.39 -6.58 2.10
N PRO A 200 8.62 -7.71 2.81
CA PRO A 200 8.74 -9.04 2.19
C PRO A 200 7.38 -9.72 2.02
N PRO A 201 7.31 -10.76 1.18
CA PRO A 201 6.19 -11.68 1.19
C PRO A 201 6.12 -12.44 2.54
N ALA A 202 4.90 -12.56 3.09
CA ALA A 202 4.69 -13.07 4.45
C ALA A 202 4.88 -14.59 4.62
N TYR A 203 4.84 -15.38 3.55
CA TYR A 203 4.73 -16.84 3.60
C TYR A 203 5.97 -17.60 4.12
N ARG A 204 7.08 -16.92 4.37
CA ARG A 204 8.30 -17.51 4.93
C ARG A 204 8.89 -16.74 6.09
N LEU A 205 8.14 -15.81 6.67
CA LEU A 205 8.62 -15.07 7.84
C LEU A 205 8.84 -16.01 9.02
N THR A 206 9.98 -15.85 9.68
CA THR A 206 10.25 -16.44 10.99
C THR A 206 10.48 -15.36 12.02
N LYS A 207 10.30 -15.70 13.28
CA LYS A 207 10.56 -14.77 14.38
C LYS A 207 12.01 -14.31 14.39
N GLU A 208 12.95 -15.23 14.15
CA GLU A 208 14.39 -14.94 14.13
C GLU A 208 14.75 -13.90 13.05
N PHE A 209 14.12 -14.00 11.87
CA PHE A 209 14.32 -13.04 10.79
C PHE A 209 13.75 -11.65 11.15
N VAL A 210 12.57 -11.60 11.77
CA VAL A 210 11.98 -10.34 12.23
C VAL A 210 12.82 -9.72 13.35
N ASP A 211 13.26 -10.53 14.33
CA ASP A 211 14.12 -10.08 15.43
C ASP A 211 15.47 -9.54 14.90
N GLU A 212 16.08 -10.14 13.87
CA GLU A 212 17.30 -9.63 13.24
C GLU A 212 17.11 -8.19 12.72
N LEU A 213 16.02 -7.94 12.00
CA LEU A 213 15.70 -6.59 11.49
C LEU A 213 15.38 -5.61 12.61
N HIS A 214 14.61 -6.03 13.61
CA HIS A 214 14.29 -5.18 14.77
C HIS A 214 15.53 -4.80 15.59
N ASN A 215 16.49 -5.72 15.77
CA ASN A 215 17.76 -5.45 16.46
C ASN A 215 18.59 -4.37 15.75
N GLU A 216 18.39 -4.19 14.45
CA GLU A 216 19.01 -3.14 13.64
C GLU A 216 18.16 -1.85 13.53
N GLY A 217 17.03 -1.79 14.26
CA GLY A 217 16.11 -0.64 14.28
C GLY A 217 15.21 -0.53 13.05
N LEU A 218 15.09 -1.60 12.27
CA LEU A 218 14.30 -1.66 11.05
C LEU A 218 12.90 -2.24 11.33
N ARG A 219 11.94 -1.97 10.45
CA ARG A 219 10.56 -2.47 10.54
C ARG A 219 10.29 -3.51 9.46
N VAL A 220 9.40 -4.47 9.77
CA VAL A 220 8.97 -5.51 8.84
C VAL A 220 7.47 -5.35 8.57
N ASN A 221 7.13 -4.94 7.35
CA ASN A 221 5.75 -4.77 6.87
C ASN A 221 5.49 -5.84 5.80
N ALA A 222 4.98 -7.00 6.22
CA ALA A 222 4.86 -8.12 5.32
C ALA A 222 3.54 -8.10 4.53
N TRP A 223 3.61 -8.45 3.25
CA TRP A 223 2.44 -8.53 2.38
C TRP A 223 2.09 -9.98 2.02
N PHE A 224 0.79 -10.23 1.86
CA PHE A 224 0.27 -11.48 1.36
C PHE A 224 -0.03 -11.35 -0.13
N GLY A 225 0.62 -12.22 -0.92
CA GLY A 225 0.15 -12.49 -2.27
C GLY A 225 -1.09 -13.38 -2.26
N SER A 226 -1.37 -14.03 -3.38
CA SER A 226 -2.49 -14.98 -3.52
C SER A 226 -2.34 -16.28 -2.72
N ILE A 227 -1.21 -16.50 -2.05
CA ILE A 227 -0.93 -17.72 -1.29
C ILE A 227 -1.64 -17.64 0.07
N GLN A 228 -2.51 -18.61 0.35
CA GLN A 228 -3.09 -18.76 1.67
C GLN A 228 -2.02 -19.18 2.68
N THR A 229 -1.90 -18.43 3.74
CA THR A 229 -0.92 -18.62 4.81
C THR A 229 -1.67 -18.69 6.15
N ASP A 230 -1.10 -19.34 7.13
CA ASP A 230 -1.59 -19.30 8.51
C ASP A 230 -1.29 -17.90 9.10
N TYR A 231 -2.32 -17.07 9.20
CA TYR A 231 -2.20 -15.71 9.76
C TYR A 231 -1.68 -15.72 11.19
N SER A 232 -2.10 -16.70 12.00
CA SER A 232 -1.65 -16.80 13.40
C SER A 232 -0.15 -17.04 13.48
N GLN A 233 0.40 -17.89 12.62
CA GLN A 233 1.84 -18.12 12.53
C GLN A 233 2.59 -16.85 12.15
N VAL A 234 2.11 -16.11 11.12
CA VAL A 234 2.75 -14.86 10.70
C VAL A 234 2.68 -13.80 11.78
N LEU A 235 1.53 -13.63 12.44
CA LEU A 235 1.38 -12.67 13.54
C LEU A 235 2.30 -13.01 14.72
N SER A 236 2.56 -14.30 14.99
CA SER A 236 3.45 -14.74 16.06
C SER A 236 4.92 -14.37 15.86
N THR A 237 5.32 -13.98 14.64
CA THR A 237 6.69 -13.50 14.36
C THR A 237 6.99 -12.14 14.97
N GLY A 238 5.95 -11.37 15.34
CA GLY A 238 6.10 -10.03 15.92
C GLY A 238 6.42 -8.93 14.90
N LEU A 239 6.09 -9.15 13.60
CA LEU A 239 6.27 -8.13 12.55
C LEU A 239 5.54 -6.82 12.89
N ASP A 240 5.86 -5.73 12.21
CA ASP A 240 5.28 -4.40 12.49
C ASP A 240 3.91 -4.21 11.87
N SER A 241 3.72 -4.64 10.64
CA SER A 241 2.42 -4.61 9.98
C SER A 241 2.22 -5.76 9.01
N ILE A 242 0.95 -6.09 8.80
CA ILE A 242 0.50 -7.09 7.85
C ILE A 242 -0.36 -6.42 6.79
N ILE A 243 0.03 -6.54 5.51
CA ILE A 243 -0.70 -6.02 4.37
C ILE A 243 -1.49 -7.17 3.75
N THR A 244 -2.82 -7.12 3.82
CA THR A 244 -3.69 -8.27 3.51
C THR A 244 -4.96 -7.90 2.75
N ASP A 245 -5.41 -8.83 1.88
CA ASP A 245 -6.71 -8.76 1.23
C ASP A 245 -7.88 -8.98 2.21
N TYR A 246 -7.61 -9.60 3.37
CA TYR A 246 -8.60 -10.03 4.35
C TYR A 246 -8.40 -9.34 5.71
N PRO A 247 -8.49 -7.99 5.77
CA PRO A 247 -8.26 -7.27 7.01
C PRO A 247 -9.26 -7.64 8.13
N ASP A 248 -10.46 -8.11 7.77
CA ASP A 248 -11.45 -8.62 8.71
C ASP A 248 -10.99 -9.91 9.42
N LYS A 249 -10.24 -10.79 8.74
CA LYS A 249 -9.67 -11.99 9.36
C LYS A 249 -8.54 -11.63 10.33
N ILE A 250 -7.72 -10.66 9.98
CA ILE A 250 -6.65 -10.17 10.87
C ILE A 250 -7.26 -9.49 12.10
N ALA A 251 -8.27 -8.63 11.92
CA ALA A 251 -8.97 -7.96 13.04
C ALA A 251 -9.58 -8.95 14.06
N ALA A 252 -9.95 -10.14 13.60
CA ALA A 252 -10.47 -11.18 14.49
C ALA A 252 -9.39 -11.94 15.30
N LEU A 253 -8.10 -11.75 14.95
CA LEU A 253 -6.93 -12.41 15.58
C LEU A 253 -6.14 -11.45 16.48
N LEU A 254 -6.31 -10.14 16.33
CA LEU A 254 -5.67 -9.09 17.12
C LEU A 254 -6.52 -8.66 18.31
#